data_6b77d32987cd87db305b5752b6c88a20
#
_entry.id   6b77d32987cd87db305b5752b6c88a20
#
_cell.length_a   1.000
_cell.length_b   1.000
_cell.length_c   1.000
_cell.angle_alpha   90.00
_cell.angle_beta   90.00
_cell.angle_gamma   90.00
#
_symmetry.space_group_name_H-M   'P 1'
#
loop_
_entity.id
_entity.type
_entity.pdbx_description
1 polymer ?
#
loop_
_entity_poly.entity_id
_entity_poly.type
_entity_poly.pdbx_seq_one_letter_code
_entity_poly.pdbx_strand_id
1 'polypeptide(L)'
;MPGMEIMMKNIRKLVTVVLTLSLTLSLAACGSENSSNGSVTADRKKQNIVYRTLDEIKESGTINIGVFSDKNPFGYVDENGEYQGYDVYFANRIGEDLGVKINYISTEAANRIEYLQTGKADIILANFTVTPQRAEEVDFALPYMNVALGVVSPDSRVIESLDRWNAEDQIIVISGTTAETYLIETYPDIPLQKYDSYATAKTALENGNGVAWVNDNTEVIAFALQNDGYTVGIPSLGSQDSIAPAVSKGNNTLLDWLNEEIISLGEEQFFHAAYKATLADTYGLDYEDSLVVEGGRKNK
;
A
#
# COMPACT_ATOMS: atom_id res chain seq x y z
N MET A 1 21.48 -14.93 -55.06
CA MET A 1 21.72 -15.71 -53.83
C MET A 1 20.60 -16.74 -53.68
N PRO A 2 20.77 -17.97 -54.14
CA PRO A 2 19.70 -18.98 -54.17
C PRO A 2 19.89 -20.03 -53.08
N GLY A 3 20.03 -19.63 -51.85
CA GLY A 3 20.20 -20.58 -50.72
C GLY A 3 19.16 -20.49 -49.60
N MET A 4 18.34 -19.44 -49.60
CA MET A 4 17.41 -19.17 -48.49
C MET A 4 15.96 -19.65 -48.72
N GLU A 5 15.58 -19.93 -49.96
CA GLU A 5 14.25 -20.44 -50.30
C GLU A 5 14.08 -21.95 -50.08
N ILE A 6 15.15 -22.71 -50.07
CA ILE A 6 15.08 -24.17 -49.87
C ILE A 6 14.92 -24.54 -48.39
N MET A 7 15.38 -23.69 -47.47
CA MET A 7 15.28 -23.94 -46.02
C MET A 7 13.88 -23.68 -45.45
N MET A 8 13.10 -22.79 -46.04
CA MET A 8 11.73 -22.48 -45.57
C MET A 8 10.65 -23.47 -46.07
N LYS A 9 10.91 -24.25 -47.09
CA LYS A 9 9.98 -25.28 -47.62
C LYS A 9 9.97 -26.57 -46.78
N ASN A 10 11.04 -26.87 -46.06
CA ASN A 10 11.13 -28.07 -45.23
C ASN A 10 10.57 -27.92 -43.81
N ILE A 11 10.44 -26.68 -43.31
CA ILE A 11 9.87 -26.41 -41.98
C ILE A 11 8.32 -26.50 -41.99
N ARG A 12 7.69 -26.27 -43.15
CA ARG A 12 6.22 -26.35 -43.28
C ARG A 12 5.63 -27.75 -43.34
N LYS A 13 6.46 -28.79 -43.56
CA LYS A 13 6.02 -30.20 -43.61
C LYS A 13 6.14 -30.95 -42.27
N LEU A 14 6.78 -30.38 -41.25
CA LEU A 14 6.97 -31.05 -39.95
C LEU A 14 5.94 -30.66 -38.89
N VAL A 15 5.07 -29.68 -39.15
CA VAL A 15 4.09 -29.17 -38.17
C VAL A 15 2.72 -29.80 -38.31
N THR A 16 2.45 -30.68 -39.33
CA THR A 16 1.14 -31.21 -39.64
C THR A 16 0.89 -32.67 -39.20
N VAL A 17 1.78 -33.30 -38.46
CA VAL A 17 1.68 -34.74 -38.10
C VAL A 17 1.56 -35.03 -36.59
N VAL A 18 1.50 -34.04 -35.70
CA VAL A 18 1.43 -34.27 -34.24
C VAL A 18 0.09 -33.84 -33.62
N LEU A 19 -0.97 -33.72 -34.40
CA LEU A 19 -2.27 -33.29 -33.85
C LEU A 19 -3.41 -34.29 -34.10
N THR A 20 -3.17 -35.57 -33.92
CA THR A 20 -4.28 -36.58 -33.84
C THR A 20 -3.78 -37.80 -33.07
N LEU A 21 -3.86 -37.81 -31.74
CA LEU A 21 -4.10 -39.03 -30.93
C LEU A 21 -4.04 -38.72 -29.44
N SER A 22 -5.14 -38.50 -28.80
CA SER A 22 -5.45 -38.94 -27.42
C SER A 22 -6.71 -38.28 -26.91
N LEU A 23 -7.83 -38.87 -27.39
CA LEU A 23 -9.13 -38.71 -26.74
C LEU A 23 -9.65 -40.12 -26.47
N THR A 24 -9.40 -40.68 -25.29
CA THR A 24 -10.25 -41.74 -24.70
C THR A 24 -9.91 -41.99 -23.23
N LEU A 25 -10.97 -42.06 -22.45
CA LEU A 25 -11.21 -42.77 -21.17
C LEU A 25 -10.48 -42.24 -19.92
N SER A 26 -11.29 -41.76 -18.94
CA SER A 26 -11.81 -42.63 -17.88
C SER A 26 -12.84 -41.89 -17.04
N LEU A 27 -14.08 -42.31 -17.13
CA LEU A 27 -15.05 -42.24 -16.03
C LEU A 27 -14.83 -43.49 -15.15
N ALA A 28 -14.89 -43.24 -13.87
CA ALA A 28 -15.32 -44.05 -12.74
C ALA A 28 -14.32 -44.13 -11.60
N ALA A 29 -14.71 -43.51 -10.49
CA ALA A 29 -14.78 -44.17 -9.20
C ALA A 29 -15.49 -43.26 -8.21
N CYS A 30 -16.73 -43.60 -7.89
CA CYS A 30 -17.39 -43.23 -6.64
C CYS A 30 -16.75 -44.01 -5.48
N GLY A 31 -16.65 -43.36 -4.30
CA GLY A 31 -16.70 -44.12 -3.06
C GLY A 31 -15.70 -43.67 -2.00
N SER A 32 -16.27 -43.14 -0.96
CA SER A 32 -15.94 -43.26 0.43
C SER A 32 -15.57 -41.96 1.14
N GLU A 33 -16.53 -41.56 1.96
CA GLU A 33 -16.36 -40.55 3.03
C GLU A 33 -15.24 -40.96 3.97
N ASN A 34 -14.35 -40.03 4.25
CA ASN A 34 -13.72 -39.98 5.56
C ASN A 34 -13.40 -38.51 5.94
N SER A 35 -14.09 -38.05 6.96
CA SER A 35 -13.90 -36.77 7.60
C SER A 35 -12.52 -36.70 8.23
N SER A 36 -11.74 -35.66 7.95
CA SER A 36 -11.01 -34.91 8.95
C SER A 36 -9.97 -33.95 8.33
N ASN A 37 -9.99 -32.71 8.79
CA ASN A 37 -8.92 -31.72 8.72
C ASN A 37 -8.29 -31.43 7.34
N GLY A 38 -8.93 -30.56 6.56
CA GLY A 38 -8.34 -30.10 5.33
C GLY A 38 -9.04 -28.87 4.74
N SER A 39 -9.25 -27.80 5.52
CA SER A 39 -10.00 -26.69 4.95
C SER A 39 -9.18 -25.43 4.59
N VAL A 40 -7.97 -25.26 5.11
CA VAL A 40 -7.21 -24.02 4.89
C VAL A 40 -6.47 -24.00 3.54
N THR A 41 -6.04 -25.16 3.05
CA THR A 41 -5.33 -25.27 1.76
C THR A 41 -6.20 -25.27 0.52
N ALA A 42 -7.52 -25.56 0.67
CA ALA A 42 -8.45 -25.63 -0.46
C ALA A 42 -8.94 -24.24 -0.94
N ASP A 43 -9.06 -23.28 -0.02
CA ASP A 43 -9.49 -21.90 -0.37
C ASP A 43 -8.37 -21.10 -1.06
N ARG A 44 -7.10 -21.33 -0.70
CA ARG A 44 -5.94 -20.69 -1.37
C ARG A 44 -5.92 -20.94 -2.89
N LYS A 45 -6.34 -22.14 -3.34
CA LYS A 45 -6.32 -22.51 -4.77
C LYS A 45 -7.46 -21.90 -5.59
N LYS A 46 -8.54 -21.44 -4.94
CA LYS A 46 -9.70 -20.88 -5.66
C LYS A 46 -9.54 -19.43 -6.06
N GLN A 47 -8.66 -18.67 -5.39
CA GLN A 47 -8.48 -17.22 -5.63
C GLN A 47 -7.15 -16.86 -6.29
N ASN A 48 -6.26 -17.80 -6.56
CA ASN A 48 -4.90 -17.56 -7.09
C ASN A 48 -4.05 -16.63 -6.19
N ILE A 49 -4.47 -16.39 -4.93
CA ILE A 49 -3.75 -15.56 -3.97
C ILE A 49 -2.72 -16.43 -3.26
N VAL A 50 -1.48 -15.95 -3.21
CA VAL A 50 -0.36 -16.63 -2.54
C VAL A 50 -0.02 -15.85 -1.28
N TYR A 51 -0.08 -16.49 -0.11
CA TYR A 51 0.35 -15.89 1.15
C TYR A 51 0.92 -16.96 2.10
N ARG A 52 1.68 -16.51 3.08
CA ARG A 52 2.14 -17.34 4.21
C ARG A 52 1.20 -17.14 5.41
N THR A 53 0.82 -18.22 6.07
CA THR A 53 0.10 -18.18 7.34
C THR A 53 1.01 -17.69 8.46
N LEU A 54 0.43 -17.32 9.60
CA LEU A 54 1.18 -16.95 10.81
C LEU A 54 2.18 -18.05 11.22
N ASP A 55 1.77 -19.33 11.18
CA ASP A 55 2.65 -20.45 11.54
C ASP A 55 3.82 -20.59 10.56
N GLU A 56 3.56 -20.48 9.24
CA GLU A 56 4.60 -20.52 8.21
C GLU A 56 5.60 -19.35 8.35
N ILE A 57 5.13 -18.16 8.75
CA ILE A 57 6.00 -17.02 9.05
C ILE A 57 6.89 -17.32 10.27
N LYS A 58 6.32 -17.80 11.37
CA LYS A 58 7.06 -18.17 12.58
C LYS A 58 8.08 -19.29 12.33
N GLU A 59 7.69 -20.33 11.60
CA GLU A 59 8.57 -21.44 11.23
C GLU A 59 9.73 -20.99 10.33
N SER A 60 9.49 -20.04 9.41
CA SER A 60 10.54 -19.50 8.54
C SER A 60 11.53 -18.59 9.27
N GLY A 61 11.16 -18.06 10.44
CA GLY A 61 11.93 -17.09 11.21
C GLY A 61 12.02 -15.71 10.54
N THR A 62 11.19 -15.44 9.53
CA THR A 62 11.21 -14.16 8.78
C THR A 62 9.81 -13.70 8.39
N ILE A 63 9.58 -12.38 8.36
CA ILE A 63 8.38 -11.74 7.85
C ILE A 63 8.73 -10.69 6.79
N ASN A 64 7.97 -10.62 5.69
CA ASN A 64 8.13 -9.63 4.65
C ASN A 64 7.12 -8.50 4.88
N ILE A 65 7.60 -7.29 5.19
CA ILE A 65 6.75 -6.13 5.44
C ILE A 65 6.99 -5.09 4.37
N GLY A 66 5.94 -4.74 3.61
CA GLY A 66 5.98 -3.67 2.62
C GLY A 66 5.83 -2.31 3.30
N VAL A 67 6.82 -1.45 3.13
CA VAL A 67 6.87 -0.08 3.66
C VAL A 67 7.29 0.88 2.57
N PHE A 68 6.98 2.17 2.70
CA PHE A 68 7.58 3.18 1.83
C PHE A 68 9.07 3.35 2.14
N SER A 69 9.83 3.81 1.15
CA SER A 69 11.26 4.13 1.28
C SER A 69 11.58 5.60 1.00
N ASP A 70 10.56 6.41 0.66
CA ASP A 70 10.69 7.82 0.24
C ASP A 70 9.58 8.74 0.80
N LYS A 71 8.77 8.26 1.75
CA LYS A 71 7.69 9.01 2.43
C LYS A 71 8.07 9.36 3.86
N ASN A 72 9.04 10.29 4.05
CA ASN A 72 9.39 10.82 5.36
C ASN A 72 8.26 11.74 5.89
N PRO A 73 7.77 11.56 7.15
CA PRO A 73 8.33 10.76 8.24
C PRO A 73 7.65 9.38 8.48
N PHE A 74 6.89 8.84 7.54
CA PHE A 74 6.15 7.57 7.72
C PHE A 74 6.99 6.33 7.41
N GLY A 75 7.60 6.29 6.22
CA GLY A 75 8.49 5.23 5.78
C GLY A 75 9.52 5.79 4.82
N TYR A 76 10.78 5.76 5.20
CA TYR A 76 11.89 6.27 4.38
C TYR A 76 13.18 5.53 4.71
N VAL A 77 14.14 5.64 3.81
CA VAL A 77 15.50 5.13 4.03
C VAL A 77 16.40 6.31 4.36
N ASP A 78 17.12 6.23 5.48
CA ASP A 78 18.03 7.25 5.93
C ASP A 78 19.38 7.23 5.19
N GLU A 79 20.29 8.13 5.52
CA GLU A 79 21.63 8.25 4.91
C GLU A 79 22.54 7.02 5.15
N ASN A 80 22.21 6.19 6.14
CA ASN A 80 22.91 4.94 6.44
C ASN A 80 22.33 3.73 5.67
N GLY A 81 21.22 3.92 4.95
CA GLY A 81 20.52 2.87 4.25
C GLY A 81 19.53 2.11 5.12
N GLU A 82 19.20 2.62 6.32
CA GLU A 82 18.29 1.99 7.26
C GLU A 82 16.86 2.53 7.10
N TYR A 83 15.87 1.63 7.20
CA TYR A 83 14.47 2.02 7.18
C TYR A 83 14.07 2.73 8.47
N GLN A 84 13.37 3.88 8.36
CA GLN A 84 12.94 4.74 9.45
C GLN A 84 11.49 5.20 9.24
N GLY A 85 10.87 5.71 10.31
CA GLY A 85 9.56 6.35 10.29
C GLY A 85 8.49 5.62 11.08
N TYR A 86 7.28 6.18 11.09
CA TYR A 86 6.17 5.73 11.93
C TYR A 86 5.71 4.30 11.61
N ASP A 87 5.54 3.98 10.33
CA ASP A 87 5.18 2.63 9.88
C ASP A 87 6.29 1.62 10.17
N VAL A 88 7.56 2.06 10.05
CA VAL A 88 8.74 1.22 10.35
C VAL A 88 8.87 0.98 11.86
N TYR A 89 8.55 1.98 12.69
CA TYR A 89 8.52 1.82 14.14
C TYR A 89 7.53 0.73 14.56
N PHE A 90 6.35 0.71 13.95
CA PHE A 90 5.36 -0.33 14.18
C PHE A 90 5.80 -1.68 13.61
N ALA A 91 6.40 -1.71 12.41
CA ALA A 91 6.93 -2.93 11.81
C ALA A 91 8.00 -3.59 12.71
N ASN A 92 8.90 -2.80 13.31
CA ASN A 92 9.90 -3.32 14.23
C ASN A 92 9.26 -4.04 15.43
N ARG A 93 8.23 -3.45 16.03
CA ARG A 93 7.50 -4.06 17.14
C ARG A 93 6.82 -5.37 16.71
N ILE A 94 6.21 -5.44 15.54
CA ILE A 94 5.65 -6.69 14.99
C ILE A 94 6.72 -7.78 14.89
N GLY A 95 7.91 -7.46 14.39
CA GLY A 95 9.01 -8.41 14.29
C GLY A 95 9.49 -8.91 15.65
N GLU A 96 9.59 -8.01 16.63
CA GLU A 96 9.98 -8.32 18.01
C GLU A 96 8.98 -9.26 18.67
N ASP A 97 7.68 -8.95 18.61
CA ASP A 97 6.64 -9.73 19.27
C ASP A 97 6.36 -11.07 18.60
N LEU A 98 6.58 -11.18 17.27
CA LEU A 98 6.58 -12.47 16.57
C LEU A 98 7.86 -13.28 16.80
N GLY A 99 8.95 -12.66 17.24
CA GLY A 99 10.27 -13.29 17.38
C GLY A 99 10.90 -13.66 16.04
N VAL A 100 10.66 -12.88 14.99
CA VAL A 100 11.15 -13.12 13.63
C VAL A 100 11.93 -11.92 13.08
N LYS A 101 12.78 -12.14 12.08
CA LYS A 101 13.47 -11.07 11.37
C LYS A 101 12.55 -10.44 10.33
N ILE A 102 12.62 -9.11 10.22
CA ILE A 102 11.89 -8.39 9.18
C ILE A 102 12.73 -8.30 7.91
N ASN A 103 12.11 -8.65 6.79
CA ASN A 103 12.57 -8.27 5.46
C ASN A 103 11.73 -7.08 4.99
N TYR A 104 12.29 -5.89 5.00
CA TYR A 104 11.62 -4.71 4.45
C TYR A 104 11.54 -4.79 2.94
N ILE A 105 10.32 -4.60 2.42
CA ILE A 105 10.04 -4.55 0.98
C ILE A 105 9.69 -3.11 0.64
N SER A 106 10.59 -2.41 -0.04
CA SER A 106 10.28 -1.08 -0.59
C SER A 106 9.08 -1.19 -1.52
N THR A 107 8.06 -0.38 -1.27
CA THR A 107 6.83 -0.40 -2.03
C THR A 107 6.42 1.01 -2.47
N GLU A 108 5.69 1.08 -3.57
CA GLU A 108 5.01 2.26 -4.06
C GLU A 108 3.51 2.12 -3.80
N ALA A 109 2.78 3.23 -3.80
CA ALA A 109 1.36 3.22 -3.47
C ALA A 109 0.53 2.32 -4.38
N ALA A 110 0.84 2.26 -5.68
CA ALA A 110 0.15 1.43 -6.66
C ALA A 110 0.39 -0.07 -6.47
N ASN A 111 1.53 -0.46 -5.87
CA ASN A 111 1.95 -1.86 -5.78
C ASN A 111 1.47 -2.59 -4.51
N ARG A 112 0.87 -1.88 -3.54
CA ARG A 112 0.50 -2.42 -2.23
C ARG A 112 -0.40 -3.64 -2.30
N ILE A 113 -1.46 -3.59 -3.12
CA ILE A 113 -2.40 -4.72 -3.32
C ILE A 113 -1.71 -5.89 -4.01
N GLU A 114 -0.99 -5.64 -5.10
CA GLU A 114 -0.30 -6.68 -5.86
C GLU A 114 0.73 -7.43 -5.00
N TYR A 115 1.48 -6.73 -4.13
CA TYR A 115 2.48 -7.37 -3.29
C TYR A 115 1.87 -8.33 -2.26
N LEU A 116 0.66 -8.02 -1.76
CA LEU A 116 -0.10 -8.95 -0.92
C LEU A 116 -0.65 -10.13 -1.73
N GLN A 117 -1.24 -9.88 -2.91
CA GLN A 117 -1.85 -10.92 -3.74
C GLN A 117 -0.83 -11.93 -4.27
N THR A 118 0.41 -11.48 -4.52
CA THR A 118 1.50 -12.32 -5.05
C THR A 118 2.35 -12.96 -3.95
N GLY A 119 2.12 -12.62 -2.67
CA GLY A 119 2.93 -13.11 -1.55
C GLY A 119 4.32 -12.48 -1.48
N LYS A 120 4.57 -11.38 -2.18
CA LYS A 120 5.82 -10.62 -2.08
C LYS A 120 5.95 -9.96 -0.71
N ALA A 121 4.83 -9.48 -0.14
CA ALA A 121 4.73 -9.01 1.22
C ALA A 121 3.68 -9.82 1.98
N ASP A 122 3.92 -10.08 3.27
CA ASP A 122 2.96 -10.68 4.19
C ASP A 122 2.04 -9.62 4.78
N ILE A 123 2.61 -8.45 5.09
CA ILE A 123 1.92 -7.27 5.63
C ILE A 123 2.31 -6.06 4.79
N ILE A 124 1.35 -5.17 4.54
CA ILE A 124 1.62 -3.81 4.07
C ILE A 124 1.42 -2.83 5.24
N LEU A 125 2.49 -2.15 5.60
CA LEU A 125 2.57 -1.00 6.51
C LEU A 125 3.15 0.19 5.74
N ALA A 126 2.38 0.71 4.81
CA ALA A 126 2.78 1.79 3.91
C ALA A 126 1.68 2.83 3.83
N ASN A 127 1.33 3.39 5.00
CA ASN A 127 0.32 4.44 5.15
C ASN A 127 -0.96 4.12 4.35
N PHE A 128 -1.50 2.90 4.56
CA PHE A 128 -2.49 2.30 3.68
C PHE A 128 -3.91 2.63 4.14
N THR A 129 -4.52 3.63 3.51
CA THR A 129 -5.88 4.08 3.80
C THR A 129 -6.90 2.98 3.51
N VAL A 130 -7.76 2.72 4.48
CA VAL A 130 -8.89 1.80 4.36
C VAL A 130 -9.95 2.40 3.45
N THR A 131 -10.26 1.73 2.34
CA THR A 131 -11.39 2.10 1.47
C THR A 131 -12.21 0.87 1.12
N PRO A 132 -13.52 1.00 0.80
CA PRO A 132 -14.34 -0.13 0.37
C PRO A 132 -13.74 -0.89 -0.81
N GLN A 133 -13.22 -0.19 -1.81
CA GLN A 133 -12.64 -0.80 -3.01
C GLN A 133 -11.39 -1.63 -2.66
N ARG A 134 -10.51 -1.11 -1.80
CA ARG A 134 -9.31 -1.86 -1.35
C ARG A 134 -9.68 -3.05 -0.47
N ALA A 135 -10.73 -2.93 0.35
CA ALA A 135 -11.21 -4.01 1.21
C ALA A 135 -11.85 -5.17 0.43
N GLU A 136 -12.19 -5.00 -0.84
CA GLU A 136 -12.56 -6.12 -1.73
C GLU A 136 -11.35 -6.99 -2.09
N GLU A 137 -10.15 -6.39 -2.16
CA GLU A 137 -8.92 -7.01 -2.66
C GLU A 137 -7.99 -7.54 -1.55
N VAL A 138 -8.02 -6.91 -0.37
CA VAL A 138 -7.16 -7.23 0.78
C VAL A 138 -7.98 -7.24 2.06
N ASP A 139 -7.42 -7.78 3.16
CA ASP A 139 -8.02 -7.65 4.48
C ASP A 139 -7.22 -6.65 5.32
N PHE A 140 -7.92 -5.66 5.85
CA PHE A 140 -7.35 -4.66 6.74
C PHE A 140 -7.48 -5.08 8.19
N ALA A 141 -6.41 -4.91 8.96
CA ALA A 141 -6.45 -4.99 10.41
C ALA A 141 -7.08 -3.73 11.03
N LEU A 142 -7.10 -3.65 12.35
CA LEU A 142 -7.55 -2.47 13.08
C LEU A 142 -6.69 -1.24 12.73
N PRO A 143 -7.29 -0.04 12.67
CA PRO A 143 -6.55 1.17 12.31
C PRO A 143 -5.63 1.62 13.44
N TYR A 144 -4.51 2.28 13.06
CA TYR A 144 -3.55 2.88 13.99
C TYR A 144 -3.38 4.39 13.78
N MET A 145 -3.98 4.96 12.72
CA MET A 145 -3.87 6.38 12.41
C MET A 145 -5.10 6.90 11.67
N ASN A 146 -5.45 8.17 11.86
CA ASN A 146 -6.42 8.91 11.06
C ASN A 146 -5.71 9.74 9.98
N VAL A 147 -6.42 9.98 8.86
CA VAL A 147 -5.93 10.78 7.74
C VAL A 147 -7.09 11.49 7.04
N ALA A 148 -6.82 12.60 6.39
CA ALA A 148 -7.67 13.22 5.38
C ALA A 148 -6.81 13.55 4.16
N LEU A 149 -7.39 13.97 3.06
CA LEU A 149 -6.63 14.56 1.96
C LEU A 149 -6.31 16.03 2.23
N GLY A 150 -5.23 16.53 1.64
CA GLY A 150 -4.86 17.94 1.67
C GLY A 150 -4.29 18.41 0.34
N VAL A 151 -4.19 19.73 0.19
CA VAL A 151 -3.63 20.38 -1.00
C VAL A 151 -2.55 21.36 -0.60
N VAL A 152 -1.34 21.13 -1.09
CA VAL A 152 -0.21 22.06 -0.98
C VAL A 152 0.09 22.71 -2.32
N SER A 153 0.46 23.97 -2.29
CA SER A 153 0.82 24.74 -3.49
C SER A 153 1.85 25.82 -3.15
N PRO A 154 2.55 26.40 -4.15
CA PRO A 154 3.46 27.50 -3.93
C PRO A 154 2.76 28.73 -3.33
N ASP A 155 3.43 29.47 -2.44
CA ASP A 155 2.93 30.71 -1.82
C ASP A 155 2.54 31.79 -2.85
N SER A 156 3.18 31.78 -4.00
CA SER A 156 2.85 32.66 -5.11
C SER A 156 1.46 32.39 -5.70
N ARG A 157 0.89 31.21 -5.41
CA ARG A 157 -0.43 30.79 -5.89
C ARG A 157 -1.04 29.75 -4.96
N VAL A 158 -1.51 30.18 -3.79
CA VAL A 158 -2.18 29.30 -2.83
C VAL A 158 -3.52 28.82 -3.38
N ILE A 159 -3.73 27.50 -3.39
CA ILE A 159 -4.97 26.86 -3.83
C ILE A 159 -5.84 26.58 -2.60
N GLU A 160 -6.89 27.38 -2.44
CA GLU A 160 -7.85 27.28 -1.31
C GLU A 160 -9.16 26.58 -1.67
N SER A 161 -9.41 26.31 -2.97
CA SER A 161 -10.59 25.59 -3.47
C SER A 161 -10.29 24.95 -4.82
N LEU A 162 -10.91 23.81 -5.09
CA LEU A 162 -10.86 23.10 -6.38
C LEU A 162 -12.09 23.39 -7.27
N ASP A 163 -13.09 24.15 -6.78
CA ASP A 163 -14.39 24.33 -7.47
C ASP A 163 -14.31 25.11 -8.78
N ARG A 164 -13.29 25.94 -8.96
CA ARG A 164 -13.07 26.75 -10.15
C ARG A 164 -11.67 26.53 -10.69
N TRP A 165 -11.51 25.43 -11.43
CA TRP A 165 -10.21 25.02 -11.94
C TRP A 165 -9.95 25.58 -13.34
N ASN A 166 -8.72 26.04 -13.57
CA ASN A 166 -8.27 26.40 -14.92
C ASN A 166 -7.82 25.12 -15.64
N ALA A 167 -8.41 24.82 -16.79
CA ALA A 167 -8.14 23.60 -17.55
C ALA A 167 -6.68 23.45 -18.04
N GLU A 168 -5.89 24.54 -18.03
CA GLU A 168 -4.46 24.49 -18.38
C GLU A 168 -3.58 24.06 -17.19
N ASP A 169 -4.11 24.13 -15.96
CA ASP A 169 -3.38 23.79 -14.74
C ASP A 169 -3.48 22.30 -14.43
N GLN A 170 -2.37 21.72 -14.03
CA GLN A 170 -2.30 20.30 -13.64
C GLN A 170 -2.08 20.15 -12.13
N ILE A 171 -2.79 19.21 -11.52
CA ILE A 171 -2.54 18.76 -10.15
C ILE A 171 -1.61 17.55 -10.17
N ILE A 172 -0.59 17.57 -9.31
CA ILE A 172 0.28 16.43 -9.05
C ILE A 172 -0.43 15.47 -8.11
N VAL A 173 -0.43 14.19 -8.46
CA VAL A 173 -0.88 13.08 -7.62
C VAL A 173 0.09 11.92 -7.72
N ILE A 174 0.02 11.00 -6.76
CA ILE A 174 0.77 9.73 -6.80
C ILE A 174 -0.19 8.62 -7.18
N SER A 175 0.21 7.80 -8.16
CA SER A 175 -0.56 6.66 -8.67
C SER A 175 -0.93 5.68 -7.54
N GLY A 176 -2.18 5.23 -7.50
CA GLY A 176 -2.68 4.27 -6.51
C GLY A 176 -3.01 4.88 -5.14
N THR A 177 -3.00 6.23 -5.00
CA THR A 177 -3.42 6.92 -3.78
C THR A 177 -4.91 7.23 -3.76
N THR A 178 -5.45 7.47 -2.57
CA THR A 178 -6.82 7.98 -2.39
C THR A 178 -7.01 9.37 -3.00
N ALA A 179 -5.94 10.18 -3.05
CA ALA A 179 -5.96 11.48 -3.70
C ALA A 179 -6.24 11.38 -5.20
N GLU A 180 -5.57 10.45 -5.89
CA GLU A 180 -5.82 10.18 -7.31
C GLU A 180 -7.27 9.77 -7.54
N THR A 181 -7.75 8.78 -6.78
CA THR A 181 -9.13 8.27 -6.92
C THR A 181 -10.16 9.37 -6.64
N TYR A 182 -9.98 10.11 -5.55
CA TYR A 182 -10.89 11.19 -5.16
C TYR A 182 -11.01 12.27 -6.23
N LEU A 183 -9.89 12.70 -6.80
CA LEU A 183 -9.90 13.72 -7.85
C LEU A 183 -10.54 13.21 -9.14
N ILE A 184 -10.27 11.97 -9.55
CA ILE A 184 -10.91 11.37 -10.73
C ILE A 184 -12.42 11.28 -10.57
N GLU A 185 -12.91 10.93 -9.38
CA GLU A 185 -14.33 10.73 -9.12
C GLU A 185 -15.07 12.05 -8.86
N THR A 186 -14.44 13.01 -8.16
CA THR A 186 -15.11 14.24 -7.70
C THR A 186 -14.86 15.43 -8.61
N TYR A 187 -13.67 15.50 -9.22
CA TYR A 187 -13.22 16.60 -10.07
C TYR A 187 -12.65 16.09 -11.40
N PRO A 188 -13.45 15.38 -12.22
CA PRO A 188 -12.97 14.70 -13.44
C PRO A 188 -12.41 15.64 -14.51
N ASP A 189 -12.77 16.92 -14.45
CA ASP A 189 -12.30 17.93 -15.40
C ASP A 189 -10.93 18.53 -15.03
N ILE A 190 -10.39 18.19 -13.84
CA ILE A 190 -9.06 18.65 -13.43
C ILE A 190 -7.99 17.77 -14.06
N PRO A 191 -7.06 18.31 -14.86
CA PRO A 191 -5.96 17.52 -15.42
C PRO A 191 -5.00 17.05 -14.31
N LEU A 192 -4.72 15.75 -14.27
CA LEU A 192 -3.81 15.15 -13.30
C LEU A 192 -2.46 14.80 -13.92
N GLN A 193 -1.38 15.17 -13.23
CA GLN A 193 -0.04 14.71 -13.51
C GLN A 193 0.34 13.65 -12.49
N LYS A 194 0.50 12.40 -12.93
CA LYS A 194 0.67 11.23 -12.07
C LYS A 194 2.14 10.85 -11.96
N TYR A 195 2.58 10.60 -10.73
CA TYR A 195 3.91 10.10 -10.41
C TYR A 195 3.81 8.79 -9.61
N ASP A 196 4.84 7.96 -9.68
CA ASP A 196 4.83 6.67 -8.98
C ASP A 196 5.41 6.77 -7.57
N SER A 197 6.33 7.73 -7.32
CA SER A 197 7.02 7.89 -6.03
C SER A 197 6.83 9.28 -5.42
N TYR A 198 6.97 9.37 -4.09
CA TYR A 198 6.90 10.62 -3.34
C TYR A 198 8.05 11.55 -3.70
N ALA A 199 9.25 11.03 -3.88
CA ALA A 199 10.43 11.81 -4.27
C ALA A 199 10.23 12.51 -5.62
N THR A 200 9.70 11.80 -6.62
CA THR A 200 9.44 12.39 -7.95
C THR A 200 8.30 13.39 -7.95
N ALA A 201 7.24 13.16 -7.16
CA ALA A 201 6.13 14.11 -7.02
C ALA A 201 6.57 15.43 -6.35
N LYS A 202 7.37 15.35 -5.28
CA LYS A 202 7.97 16.53 -4.60
C LYS A 202 8.83 17.33 -5.57
N THR A 203 9.76 16.68 -6.25
CA THR A 203 10.63 17.31 -7.26
C THR A 203 9.82 17.94 -8.40
N ALA A 204 8.71 17.32 -8.80
CA ALA A 204 7.84 17.88 -9.84
C ALA A 204 7.18 19.18 -9.38
N LEU A 205 6.69 19.25 -8.13
CA LEU A 205 6.10 20.46 -7.58
C LEU A 205 7.16 21.59 -7.47
N GLU A 206 8.34 21.26 -6.97
CA GLU A 206 9.48 22.20 -6.84
C GLU A 206 9.90 22.79 -8.20
N ASN A 207 9.84 21.98 -9.26
CA ASN A 207 10.14 22.41 -10.63
C ASN A 207 8.97 23.10 -11.35
N GLY A 208 7.81 23.25 -10.68
CA GLY A 208 6.63 23.89 -11.28
C GLY A 208 5.97 23.04 -12.37
N ASN A 209 6.15 21.72 -12.35
CA ASN A 209 5.51 20.80 -13.30
C ASN A 209 4.02 20.55 -12.99
N GLY A 210 3.50 21.16 -11.94
CA GLY A 210 2.10 21.22 -11.56
C GLY A 210 1.88 22.41 -10.63
N VAL A 211 0.65 22.88 -10.52
CA VAL A 211 0.33 24.08 -9.71
C VAL A 211 0.05 23.76 -8.25
N ALA A 212 -0.24 22.49 -7.94
CA ALA A 212 -0.49 21.97 -6.61
C ALA A 212 -0.21 20.48 -6.55
N TRP A 213 -0.01 19.98 -5.35
CA TRP A 213 0.07 18.56 -5.04
C TRP A 213 -1.04 18.18 -4.08
N VAL A 214 -1.80 17.14 -4.40
CA VAL A 214 -2.85 16.56 -3.55
C VAL A 214 -2.40 15.20 -3.07
N ASN A 215 -2.40 15.02 -1.76
CA ASN A 215 -2.06 13.77 -1.09
C ASN A 215 -2.72 13.71 0.30
N ASP A 216 -2.35 12.72 1.12
CA ASP A 216 -2.69 12.73 2.54
C ASP A 216 -2.31 14.07 3.16
N ASN A 217 -3.18 14.63 3.99
CA ASN A 217 -2.95 15.91 4.64
C ASN A 217 -1.66 15.92 5.48
N THR A 218 -1.33 14.78 6.09
CA THR A 218 -0.07 14.61 6.81
C THR A 218 1.14 14.79 5.89
N GLU A 219 1.10 14.24 4.68
CA GLU A 219 2.21 14.37 3.71
C GLU A 219 2.38 15.80 3.22
N VAL A 220 1.27 16.47 2.83
CA VAL A 220 1.36 17.85 2.31
C VAL A 220 1.70 18.85 3.41
N ILE A 221 1.29 18.60 4.66
CA ILE A 221 1.71 19.40 5.82
C ILE A 221 3.21 19.21 6.09
N ALA A 222 3.71 17.96 6.12
CA ALA A 222 5.14 17.71 6.29
C ALA A 222 5.97 18.39 5.20
N PHE A 223 5.53 18.32 3.95
CA PHE A 223 6.20 18.98 2.84
C PHE A 223 6.28 20.49 3.05
N ALA A 224 5.16 21.15 3.39
CA ALA A 224 5.12 22.60 3.62
C ALA A 224 5.96 23.04 4.83
N LEU A 225 6.02 22.22 5.89
CA LEU A 225 6.85 22.50 7.08
C LEU A 225 8.36 22.36 6.81
N GLN A 226 8.74 21.51 5.85
CA GLN A 226 10.14 21.23 5.50
C GLN A 226 10.65 22.08 4.34
N ASN A 227 9.76 22.79 3.61
CA ASN A 227 10.11 23.55 2.42
C ASN A 227 9.48 24.94 2.45
N ASP A 228 10.31 25.97 2.59
CA ASP A 228 9.88 27.36 2.51
C ASP A 228 9.26 27.67 1.14
N GLY A 229 8.26 28.54 1.11
CA GLY A 229 7.60 28.97 -0.13
C GLY A 229 6.40 28.09 -0.56
N TYR A 230 5.92 27.23 0.32
CA TYR A 230 4.74 26.39 0.10
C TYR A 230 3.74 26.50 1.23
N THR A 231 2.45 26.57 0.89
CA THR A 231 1.33 26.65 1.82
C THR A 231 0.32 25.53 1.56
N VAL A 232 -0.17 24.92 2.63
CA VAL A 232 -1.32 24.01 2.58
C VAL A 232 -2.59 24.85 2.58
N GLY A 233 -3.12 25.13 1.39
CA GLY A 233 -4.33 25.94 1.24
C GLY A 233 -5.62 25.19 1.57
N ILE A 234 -5.62 23.84 1.41
CA ILE A 234 -6.74 22.99 1.82
C ILE A 234 -6.18 21.92 2.76
N PRO A 235 -6.31 22.08 4.09
CA PRO A 235 -5.76 21.14 5.08
C PRO A 235 -6.61 19.88 5.28
N SER A 236 -7.88 19.89 4.81
CA SER A 236 -8.78 18.75 4.87
C SER A 236 -9.72 18.78 3.66
N LEU A 237 -9.52 17.84 2.75
CA LEU A 237 -10.31 17.66 1.52
C LEU A 237 -11.03 16.31 1.61
N GLY A 238 -12.36 16.32 1.41
CA GLY A 238 -13.17 15.12 1.55
C GLY A 238 -13.44 14.71 3.01
N SER A 239 -13.61 13.41 3.24
CA SER A 239 -13.85 12.84 4.58
C SER A 239 -12.54 12.48 5.28
N GLN A 240 -12.63 12.32 6.61
CA GLN A 240 -11.56 11.68 7.38
C GLN A 240 -11.64 10.17 7.21
N ASP A 241 -10.51 9.56 6.89
CA ASP A 241 -10.31 8.13 6.73
C ASP A 241 -9.37 7.57 7.81
N SER A 242 -9.13 6.26 7.77
CA SER A 242 -8.21 5.58 8.68
C SER A 242 -7.11 4.85 7.90
N ILE A 243 -5.93 4.82 8.50
CA ILE A 243 -4.79 4.01 8.03
C ILE A 243 -4.77 2.74 8.86
N ALA A 244 -4.59 1.59 8.20
CA ALA A 244 -4.48 0.29 8.85
C ALA A 244 -3.47 -0.61 8.13
N PRO A 245 -2.86 -1.57 8.85
CA PRO A 245 -2.10 -2.65 8.22
C PRO A 245 -3.02 -3.49 7.34
N ALA A 246 -2.48 -4.01 6.24
CA ALA A 246 -3.22 -4.93 5.38
C ALA A 246 -2.47 -6.23 5.17
N VAL A 247 -3.23 -7.32 5.03
CA VAL A 247 -2.76 -8.66 4.71
C VAL A 247 -3.45 -9.18 3.45
N SER A 248 -2.93 -10.25 2.87
CA SER A 248 -3.58 -10.92 1.74
C SER A 248 -4.99 -11.35 2.09
N LYS A 249 -5.92 -11.20 1.15
CA LYS A 249 -7.33 -11.59 1.31
C LYS A 249 -7.47 -13.03 1.78
N GLY A 250 -8.18 -13.25 2.89
CA GLY A 250 -8.40 -14.57 3.49
C GLY A 250 -7.25 -15.09 4.36
N ASN A 251 -6.21 -14.31 4.64
CA ASN A 251 -5.15 -14.66 5.58
C ASN A 251 -5.58 -14.38 7.03
N ASN A 252 -6.60 -15.11 7.48
CA ASN A 252 -7.23 -14.87 8.78
C ASN A 252 -6.28 -15.05 9.96
N THR A 253 -5.34 -16.02 9.90
CA THR A 253 -4.41 -16.29 11.02
C THR A 253 -3.49 -15.11 11.30
N LEU A 254 -2.99 -14.45 10.27
CA LEU A 254 -2.14 -13.27 10.43
C LEU A 254 -2.98 -12.03 10.77
N LEU A 255 -4.18 -11.90 10.19
CA LEU A 255 -5.11 -10.81 10.47
C LEU A 255 -5.57 -10.80 11.93
N ASP A 256 -5.97 -11.97 12.46
CA ASP A 256 -6.44 -12.10 13.82
C ASP A 256 -5.31 -11.77 14.82
N TRP A 257 -4.09 -12.26 14.56
CA TRP A 257 -2.92 -11.92 15.36
C TRP A 257 -2.63 -10.41 15.34
N LEU A 258 -2.64 -9.77 14.16
CA LEU A 258 -2.43 -8.32 14.05
C LEU A 258 -3.48 -7.50 14.83
N ASN A 259 -4.73 -7.94 14.81
CA ASN A 259 -5.80 -7.27 15.54
C ASN A 259 -5.59 -7.38 17.06
N GLU A 260 -5.24 -8.58 17.56
CA GLU A 260 -4.91 -8.80 18.97
C GLU A 260 -3.70 -7.96 19.38
N GLU A 261 -2.68 -7.91 18.53
CA GLU A 261 -1.46 -7.13 18.73
C GLU A 261 -1.77 -5.63 18.83
N ILE A 262 -2.53 -5.06 17.90
CA ILE A 262 -2.91 -3.65 17.92
C ILE A 262 -3.70 -3.30 19.19
N ILE A 263 -4.58 -4.19 19.66
CA ILE A 263 -5.33 -3.98 20.92
C ILE A 263 -4.37 -3.97 22.11
N SER A 264 -3.45 -4.93 22.18
CA SER A 264 -2.43 -5.04 23.25
C SER A 264 -1.53 -3.80 23.28
N LEU A 265 -1.03 -3.39 22.11
CA LEU A 265 -0.21 -2.19 21.95
C LEU A 265 -0.96 -0.91 22.37
N GLY A 266 -2.26 -0.86 22.14
CA GLY A 266 -3.10 0.25 22.61
C GLY A 266 -3.16 0.35 24.15
N GLU A 267 -3.10 -0.76 24.88
CA GLU A 267 -3.01 -0.75 26.34
C GLU A 267 -1.67 -0.18 26.84
N GLU A 268 -0.61 -0.31 26.03
CA GLU A 268 0.72 0.25 26.30
C GLU A 268 0.88 1.70 25.85
N GLN A 269 -0.10 2.31 25.18
CA GLN A 269 -0.01 3.63 24.53
C GLN A 269 1.12 3.68 23.48
N PHE A 270 1.29 2.58 22.78
CA PHE A 270 2.39 2.38 21.82
C PHE A 270 2.33 3.38 20.66
N PHE A 271 1.15 3.63 20.09
CA PHE A 271 1.02 4.49 18.92
C PHE A 271 1.27 5.96 19.25
N HIS A 272 0.95 6.42 20.49
CA HIS A 272 1.38 7.73 20.97
C HIS A 272 2.89 7.78 21.20
N ALA A 273 3.50 6.71 21.73
CA ALA A 273 4.96 6.65 21.86
C ALA A 273 5.66 6.66 20.49
N ALA A 274 5.11 5.93 19.51
CA ALA A 274 5.59 5.92 18.14
C ALA A 274 5.50 7.32 17.49
N TYR A 275 4.36 8.03 17.71
CA TYR A 275 4.20 9.41 17.25
C TYR A 275 5.29 10.32 17.81
N LYS A 276 5.52 10.27 19.11
CA LYS A 276 6.56 11.09 19.76
C LYS A 276 7.96 10.78 19.25
N ALA A 277 8.23 9.51 18.95
CA ALA A 277 9.54 9.07 18.48
C ALA A 277 9.80 9.41 17.00
N THR A 278 8.76 9.56 16.17
CA THR A 278 8.92 9.61 14.70
C THR A 278 8.23 10.81 14.02
N LEU A 279 7.15 11.32 14.59
CA LEU A 279 6.32 12.35 13.95
C LEU A 279 6.38 13.70 14.65
N ALA A 280 6.66 13.73 15.97
CA ALA A 280 6.60 14.94 16.76
C ALA A 280 7.59 16.03 16.32
N ASP A 281 8.77 15.66 15.83
CA ASP A 281 9.76 16.62 15.29
C ASP A 281 9.23 17.33 14.04
N THR A 282 8.37 16.68 13.25
CA THR A 282 7.79 17.27 12.05
C THR A 282 6.52 18.08 12.36
N TYR A 283 5.59 17.52 13.15
CA TYR A 283 4.25 18.11 13.32
C TYR A 283 4.07 18.84 14.66
N GLY A 284 4.96 18.66 15.63
CA GLY A 284 4.73 19.05 17.02
C GLY A 284 3.77 18.08 17.72
N LEU A 285 3.39 18.40 18.96
CA LEU A 285 2.49 17.55 19.75
C LEU A 285 0.99 17.88 19.53
N ASP A 286 0.68 19.00 18.90
CA ASP A 286 -0.71 19.45 18.72
C ASP A 286 -1.52 18.55 17.79
N TYR A 287 -0.87 17.80 16.91
CA TYR A 287 -1.50 16.86 15.99
C TYR A 287 -1.65 15.44 16.54
N GLU A 288 -1.00 15.12 17.67
CA GLU A 288 -0.92 13.76 18.22
C GLU A 288 -2.32 13.13 18.40
N ASP A 289 -3.18 13.76 19.18
CA ASP A 289 -4.52 13.23 19.48
C ASP A 289 -5.44 13.13 18.25
N SER A 290 -5.22 13.96 17.24
CA SER A 290 -6.03 13.94 16.00
C SER A 290 -5.61 12.85 15.02
N LEU A 291 -4.32 12.51 15.01
CA LEU A 291 -3.74 11.55 14.09
C LEU A 291 -3.70 10.14 14.66
N VAL A 292 -3.35 9.96 15.93
CA VAL A 292 -3.15 8.64 16.54
C VAL A 292 -4.49 7.93 16.81
N VAL A 293 -4.54 6.64 16.53
CA VAL A 293 -5.62 5.73 16.89
C VAL A 293 -5.06 4.62 17.75
N GLU A 294 -5.29 4.69 19.06
CA GLU A 294 -4.83 3.68 20.00
C GLU A 294 -5.76 2.46 20.04
N GLY A 295 -5.16 1.26 19.98
CA GLY A 295 -5.86 -0.01 20.11
C GLY A 295 -6.94 -0.22 19.06
N GLY A 296 -6.82 0.41 17.89
CA GLY A 296 -7.81 0.31 16.81
C GLY A 296 -9.12 1.05 17.08
N ARG A 297 -9.20 1.85 18.13
CA ARG A 297 -10.40 2.60 18.49
C ARG A 297 -10.36 3.96 17.82
N LYS A 298 -11.37 4.26 17.00
CA LYS A 298 -11.56 5.63 16.49
C LYS A 298 -11.78 6.57 17.66
N ASN A 299 -10.99 7.62 17.75
CA ASN A 299 -11.26 8.72 18.68
C ASN A 299 -12.67 9.26 18.39
N LYS A 300 -13.51 9.40 19.44
CA LYS A 300 -14.89 9.84 19.31
C LYS A 300 -14.98 11.32 19.05
#